data_080316eb1d33201c50a31700b487ff70
#
_entry.id   080316eb1d33201c50a31700b487ff70
#
_cell.length_a   1.000
_cell.length_b   1.000
_cell.length_c   1.000
_cell.angle_alpha   90.00
_cell.angle_beta   90.00
_cell.angle_gamma   90.00
#
_symmetry.space_group_name_H-M   'P 1'
#
loop_
_entity.id
_entity.type
_entity.pdbx_description
1 polymer ?
#
loop_
_entity_poly.entity_id
_entity_poly.type
_entity_poly.pdbx_seq_one_letter_code
_entity_poly.pdbx_strand_id
1 'polypeptide(L)'
;MSKLIKKLLIVLTLFSLVGFISIFSVLWTYSNKLPDYKFLKNYKPPVSSKVYSGNGVLISDFSSEKRIFVPYNAIPQKIINSFLSSEDKNFFKHPGVDAKGVIRAIKNNIFNLLRSNRLEGASTITQQVAKNFLLSNEISLDRKIKEAILAFRIERVLSKERILELYLNQIYLGEGS
;
A
#
# COMPACT_ATOMS: atom_id res chain seq x y z
N MET A 1 -45.99 -10.78 -11.78
CA MET A 1 -45.17 -9.82 -10.97
C MET A 1 -46.01 -8.57 -10.74
N SER A 2 -46.28 -8.21 -9.47
CA SER A 2 -47.15 -7.10 -9.16
C SER A 2 -46.54 -5.77 -9.62
N LYS A 3 -47.40 -4.77 -9.95
CA LYS A 3 -46.93 -3.40 -10.35
C LYS A 3 -46.00 -2.77 -9.32
N LEU A 4 -46.17 -3.11 -8.05
CA LEU A 4 -45.34 -2.66 -6.95
C LEU A 4 -43.91 -3.21 -7.04
N ILE A 5 -43.76 -4.52 -7.32
CA ILE A 5 -42.44 -5.17 -7.47
C ILE A 5 -41.69 -4.57 -8.65
N LYS A 6 -42.36 -4.31 -9.79
CA LYS A 6 -41.72 -3.65 -10.95
C LYS A 6 -41.21 -2.26 -10.60
N LYS A 7 -42.01 -1.44 -9.89
CA LYS A 7 -41.58 -0.11 -9.45
C LYS A 7 -40.39 -0.18 -8.49
N LEU A 8 -40.40 -1.11 -7.52
CA LEU A 8 -39.29 -1.31 -6.58
C LEU A 8 -37.99 -1.71 -7.31
N LEU A 9 -38.08 -2.63 -8.28
CA LEU A 9 -36.92 -3.04 -9.08
C LEU A 9 -36.36 -1.88 -9.91
N ILE A 10 -37.22 -1.03 -10.50
CA ILE A 10 -36.77 0.15 -11.26
C ILE A 10 -36.03 1.13 -10.33
N VAL A 11 -36.58 1.40 -9.14
CA VAL A 11 -35.93 2.29 -8.18
C VAL A 11 -34.58 1.74 -7.73
N LEU A 12 -34.50 0.42 -7.47
CA LEU A 12 -33.26 -0.23 -7.07
C LEU A 12 -32.18 -0.19 -8.17
N THR A 13 -32.60 -0.42 -9.42
CA THR A 13 -31.68 -0.34 -10.59
C THR A 13 -31.20 1.08 -10.82
N LEU A 14 -32.07 2.10 -10.72
CA LEU A 14 -31.67 3.49 -10.83
C LEU A 14 -30.68 3.91 -9.73
N PHE A 15 -30.95 3.51 -8.49
CA PHE A 15 -30.05 3.77 -7.36
C PHE A 15 -28.69 3.11 -7.54
N SER A 16 -28.68 1.85 -8.01
CA SER A 16 -27.43 1.13 -8.34
C SER A 16 -26.66 1.81 -9.47
N LEU A 17 -27.36 2.30 -10.51
CA LEU A 17 -26.74 2.99 -11.64
C LEU A 17 -26.10 4.31 -11.20
N VAL A 18 -26.80 5.12 -10.41
CA VAL A 18 -26.27 6.37 -9.84
C VAL A 18 -25.03 6.08 -8.98
N GLY A 19 -25.08 5.05 -8.12
CA GLY A 19 -23.95 4.63 -7.31
C GLY A 19 -22.73 4.22 -8.17
N PHE A 20 -22.97 3.46 -9.23
CA PHE A 20 -21.91 3.05 -10.16
C PHE A 20 -21.28 4.24 -10.89
N ILE A 21 -22.10 5.18 -11.41
CA ILE A 21 -21.62 6.39 -12.08
C ILE A 21 -20.79 7.25 -11.12
N SER A 22 -21.25 7.41 -9.87
CA SER A 22 -20.54 8.18 -8.85
C SER A 22 -19.16 7.56 -8.55
N ILE A 23 -19.10 6.25 -8.32
CA ILE A 23 -17.85 5.53 -8.08
C ILE A 23 -16.92 5.66 -9.30
N PHE A 24 -17.45 5.47 -10.50
CA PHE A 24 -16.67 5.59 -11.74
C PHE A 24 -16.09 7.00 -11.92
N SER A 25 -16.89 8.04 -11.68
CA SER A 25 -16.47 9.44 -11.77
C SER A 25 -15.33 9.75 -10.78
N VAL A 26 -15.46 9.28 -9.53
CA VAL A 26 -14.40 9.41 -8.53
C VAL A 26 -13.13 8.72 -9.00
N LEU A 27 -13.21 7.45 -9.38
CA LEU A 27 -12.04 6.68 -9.84
C LEU A 27 -11.39 7.33 -11.07
N TRP A 28 -12.17 7.84 -12.01
CA TRP A 28 -11.67 8.55 -13.19
C TRP A 28 -10.90 9.81 -12.82
N THR A 29 -11.48 10.65 -11.97
CA THR A 29 -10.88 11.92 -11.53
C THR A 29 -9.55 11.69 -10.83
N TYR A 30 -9.51 10.70 -9.91
CA TYR A 30 -8.29 10.35 -9.19
C TYR A 30 -7.25 9.68 -10.09
N SER A 31 -7.68 8.81 -11.00
CA SER A 31 -6.82 8.05 -11.90
C SER A 31 -5.88 8.91 -12.73
N ASN A 32 -6.37 10.10 -13.16
CA ASN A 32 -5.62 11.03 -14.01
C ASN A 32 -4.60 11.88 -13.23
N LYS A 33 -4.70 11.94 -11.90
CA LYS A 33 -3.82 12.75 -11.04
C LYS A 33 -2.78 11.92 -10.29
N LEU A 34 -2.69 10.62 -10.60
CA LEU A 34 -1.75 9.74 -9.91
C LEU A 34 -0.32 9.92 -10.43
N PRO A 35 0.68 9.84 -9.55
CA PRO A 35 2.09 9.83 -9.94
C PRO A 35 2.42 8.57 -10.76
N ASP A 36 3.52 8.65 -11.51
CA ASP A 36 4.04 7.47 -12.22
C ASP A 36 4.57 6.44 -11.22
N TYR A 37 4.07 5.23 -11.32
CA TYR A 37 4.46 4.09 -10.48
C TYR A 37 5.37 3.10 -11.20
N LYS A 38 5.54 3.24 -12.53
CA LYS A 38 6.29 2.28 -13.34
C LYS A 38 7.78 2.25 -13.00
N PHE A 39 8.31 3.38 -12.51
CA PHE A 39 9.72 3.46 -12.12
C PHE A 39 10.06 2.48 -10.97
N LEU A 40 9.08 2.07 -10.14
CA LEU A 40 9.28 1.12 -9.06
C LEU A 40 9.82 -0.25 -9.55
N LYS A 41 9.54 -0.59 -10.81
CA LYS A 41 10.05 -1.83 -11.42
C LYS A 41 11.58 -1.87 -11.41
N ASN A 42 12.19 -0.74 -11.75
CA ASN A 42 13.65 -0.61 -11.89
C ASN A 42 14.24 0.26 -10.77
N TYR A 43 13.46 0.53 -9.73
CA TYR A 43 13.93 1.34 -8.61
C TYR A 43 15.15 0.71 -7.98
N LYS A 44 16.21 1.51 -7.89
CA LYS A 44 17.41 1.19 -7.11
C LYS A 44 17.50 2.25 -6.01
N PRO A 45 17.64 1.82 -4.75
CA PRO A 45 17.82 2.78 -3.67
C PRO A 45 19.11 3.58 -3.87
N PRO A 46 19.18 4.79 -3.32
CA PRO A 46 20.40 5.56 -3.32
C PRO A 46 21.51 4.76 -2.63
N VAL A 47 22.63 4.62 -3.30
CA VAL A 47 23.82 3.94 -2.76
C VAL A 47 24.69 4.94 -2.03
N SER A 48 25.32 4.49 -0.95
CA SER A 48 26.32 5.30 -0.24
C SER A 48 27.59 5.42 -1.09
N SER A 49 28.09 6.64 -1.26
CA SER A 49 29.42 6.87 -1.86
C SER A 49 30.47 6.83 -0.77
N LYS A 50 31.32 5.80 -0.79
CA LYS A 50 32.42 5.64 0.15
C LYS A 50 33.74 5.87 -0.57
N VAL A 51 34.62 6.68 0.02
CA VAL A 51 35.95 6.95 -0.49
C VAL A 51 36.97 6.21 0.37
N TYR A 52 37.84 5.46 -0.29
CA TYR A 52 38.89 4.70 0.36
C TYR A 52 40.27 5.23 -0.08
N SER A 53 41.23 5.14 0.82
CA SER A 53 42.66 5.39 0.51
C SER A 53 43.22 4.26 -0.33
N GLY A 54 44.40 4.48 -0.92
CA GLY A 54 45.10 3.46 -1.74
C GLY A 54 45.45 2.17 -0.99
N ASN A 55 45.48 2.19 0.34
CA ASN A 55 45.65 1.04 1.22
C ASN A 55 44.34 0.42 1.73
N GLY A 56 43.18 0.82 1.18
CA GLY A 56 41.86 0.27 1.51
C GLY A 56 41.22 0.82 2.80
N VAL A 57 41.79 1.82 3.45
CA VAL A 57 41.19 2.44 4.63
C VAL A 57 40.07 3.39 4.20
N LEU A 58 38.90 3.32 4.85
CA LEU A 58 37.79 4.23 4.61
C LEU A 58 38.17 5.65 5.04
N ILE A 59 38.20 6.60 4.08
CA ILE A 59 38.52 8.00 4.31
C ILE A 59 37.23 8.77 4.64
N SER A 60 36.18 8.55 3.86
CA SER A 60 34.91 9.28 4.03
C SER A 60 33.72 8.48 3.53
N ASP A 61 32.58 8.68 4.19
CA ASP A 61 31.29 8.12 3.81
C ASP A 61 30.33 9.29 3.55
N PHE A 62 29.94 9.49 2.28
CA PHE A 62 29.04 10.57 1.83
C PHE A 62 27.58 10.10 1.75
N SER A 63 27.22 9.02 2.45
CA SER A 63 25.86 8.57 2.50
C SER A 63 25.00 9.52 3.38
N SER A 64 23.87 9.96 2.83
CA SER A 64 22.85 10.67 3.61
C SER A 64 22.16 9.72 4.60
N GLU A 65 22.13 8.44 4.29
CA GLU A 65 21.55 7.36 5.13
C GLU A 65 22.42 6.11 4.99
N LYS A 66 22.73 5.49 6.13
CA LYS A 66 23.52 4.23 6.17
C LYS A 66 22.61 3.03 5.90
N ARG A 67 22.01 2.96 4.73
CA ARG A 67 21.15 1.85 4.32
C ARG A 67 21.89 0.89 3.40
N ILE A 68 21.68 -0.41 3.63
CA ILE A 68 22.13 -1.48 2.76
C ILE A 68 20.87 -2.09 2.14
N PHE A 69 20.81 -2.06 0.81
CA PHE A 69 19.71 -2.71 0.11
C PHE A 69 19.86 -4.24 0.20
N VAL A 70 18.81 -4.90 0.65
CA VAL A 70 18.75 -6.36 0.78
C VAL A 70 17.81 -6.90 -0.28
N PRO A 71 18.30 -7.65 -1.29
CA PRO A 71 17.43 -8.25 -2.29
C PRO A 71 16.53 -9.32 -1.65
N TYR A 72 15.34 -9.53 -2.24
CA TYR A 72 14.32 -10.43 -1.69
C TYR A 72 14.83 -11.81 -1.31
N ASN A 73 15.66 -12.41 -2.16
CA ASN A 73 16.23 -13.75 -1.93
C ASN A 73 17.25 -13.82 -0.78
N ALA A 74 17.76 -12.68 -0.31
CA ALA A 74 18.67 -12.60 0.83
C ALA A 74 17.90 -12.31 2.14
N ILE A 75 16.60 -12.01 2.09
CA ILE A 75 15.79 -11.75 3.28
C ILE A 75 15.36 -13.08 3.90
N PRO A 76 15.66 -13.32 5.20
CA PRO A 76 15.24 -14.54 5.87
C PRO A 76 13.72 -14.72 5.87
N GLN A 77 13.25 -15.93 5.55
CA GLN A 77 11.81 -16.24 5.48
C GLN A 77 11.07 -15.93 6.80
N LYS A 78 11.75 -16.06 7.94
CA LYS A 78 11.18 -15.71 9.25
C LYS A 78 10.82 -14.24 9.35
N ILE A 79 11.65 -13.35 8.79
CA ILE A 79 11.39 -11.91 8.75
C ILE A 79 10.18 -11.63 7.86
N ILE A 80 10.16 -12.19 6.65
CA ILE A 80 9.02 -12.07 5.73
C ILE A 80 7.72 -12.50 6.43
N ASN A 81 7.72 -13.68 7.05
CA ASN A 81 6.54 -14.21 7.73
C ASN A 81 6.09 -13.34 8.92
N SER A 82 7.01 -12.73 9.64
CA SER A 82 6.70 -11.83 10.76
C SER A 82 5.95 -10.59 10.26
N PHE A 83 6.46 -9.94 9.23
CA PHE A 83 5.80 -8.77 8.63
C PHE A 83 4.45 -9.14 8.01
N LEU A 84 4.37 -10.23 7.27
CA LEU A 84 3.10 -10.71 6.71
C LEU A 84 2.06 -10.99 7.80
N SER A 85 2.47 -11.60 8.91
CA SER A 85 1.55 -11.93 10.00
C SER A 85 1.03 -10.71 10.72
N SER A 86 1.84 -9.67 10.87
CA SER A 86 1.48 -8.45 11.57
C SER A 86 0.75 -7.45 10.69
N GLU A 87 1.18 -7.25 9.45
CA GLU A 87 0.72 -6.19 8.58
C GLU A 87 -0.33 -6.66 7.56
N ASP A 88 -0.12 -7.84 6.94
CA ASP A 88 -0.94 -8.26 5.81
C ASP A 88 -0.95 -9.79 5.61
N LYS A 89 -1.70 -10.49 6.45
CA LYS A 89 -1.78 -11.98 6.42
C LYS A 89 -2.20 -12.55 5.07
N ASN A 90 -2.96 -11.79 4.30
CA ASN A 90 -3.51 -12.22 3.03
C ASN A 90 -2.76 -11.64 1.83
N PHE A 91 -1.56 -11.09 2.02
CA PHE A 91 -0.79 -10.38 1.02
C PHE A 91 -0.74 -11.09 -0.33
N PHE A 92 -0.45 -12.39 -0.36
CA PHE A 92 -0.38 -13.18 -1.59
C PHE A 92 -1.73 -13.52 -2.23
N LYS A 93 -2.86 -13.17 -1.57
CA LYS A 93 -4.21 -13.57 -2.01
C LYS A 93 -5.05 -12.44 -2.58
N HIS A 94 -4.67 -11.18 -2.35
CA HIS A 94 -5.43 -10.04 -2.83
C HIS A 94 -4.64 -9.22 -3.87
N PRO A 95 -5.31 -8.47 -4.76
CA PRO A 95 -4.68 -7.69 -5.83
C PRO A 95 -4.34 -6.25 -5.40
N GLY A 96 -3.72 -6.06 -4.24
CA GLY A 96 -3.29 -4.76 -3.72
C GLY A 96 -4.10 -4.20 -2.55
N VAL A 97 -5.38 -4.54 -2.47
CA VAL A 97 -6.28 -4.17 -1.35
C VAL A 97 -6.98 -5.42 -0.83
N ASP A 98 -6.92 -5.67 0.48
CA ASP A 98 -7.66 -6.75 1.12
C ASP A 98 -9.08 -6.28 1.50
N ALA A 99 -10.04 -6.46 0.58
CA ALA A 99 -11.44 -6.09 0.81
C ALA A 99 -12.04 -6.79 2.04
N LYS A 100 -11.67 -8.05 2.29
CA LYS A 100 -12.13 -8.80 3.47
C LYS A 100 -11.56 -8.21 4.76
N GLY A 101 -10.28 -7.85 4.74
CA GLY A 101 -9.60 -7.16 5.84
C GLY A 101 -10.24 -5.80 6.13
N VAL A 102 -10.57 -5.02 5.11
CA VAL A 102 -11.26 -3.73 5.26
C VAL A 102 -12.64 -3.92 5.92
N ILE A 103 -13.45 -4.86 5.46
CA ILE A 103 -14.78 -5.13 6.05
C ILE A 103 -14.64 -5.57 7.51
N ARG A 104 -13.69 -6.46 7.81
CA ARG A 104 -13.39 -6.89 9.18
C ARG A 104 -13.01 -5.71 10.06
N ALA A 105 -12.08 -4.86 9.60
CA ALA A 105 -11.63 -3.70 10.37
C ALA A 105 -12.76 -2.69 10.61
N ILE A 106 -13.62 -2.43 9.63
CA ILE A 106 -14.80 -1.57 9.80
C ILE A 106 -15.70 -2.13 10.91
N LYS A 107 -16.03 -3.43 10.84
CA LYS A 107 -16.85 -4.09 11.86
C LYS A 107 -16.22 -3.98 13.25
N ASN A 108 -14.94 -4.31 13.38
CA ASN A 108 -14.24 -4.28 14.66
C ASN A 108 -14.10 -2.85 15.19
N ASN A 109 -13.87 -1.87 14.32
CA ASN A 109 -13.72 -0.47 14.71
C ASN A 109 -15.03 0.15 15.23
N ILE A 110 -16.19 -0.27 14.73
CA ILE A 110 -17.49 0.12 15.32
C ILE A 110 -17.56 -0.33 16.79
N PHE A 111 -17.19 -1.57 17.09
CA PHE A 111 -17.16 -2.08 18.46
C PHE A 111 -16.04 -1.45 19.29
N ASN A 112 -14.87 -1.20 18.70
CA ASN A 112 -13.74 -0.57 19.39
C ASN A 112 -14.03 0.87 19.79
N LEU A 113 -14.74 1.64 18.95
CA LEU A 113 -15.18 3.00 19.25
C LEU A 113 -16.12 3.02 20.48
N LEU A 114 -17.05 2.04 20.58
CA LEU A 114 -17.96 1.92 21.73
C LEU A 114 -17.23 1.53 23.03
N ARG A 115 -16.04 0.92 22.94
CA ARG A 115 -15.26 0.45 24.08
C ARG A 115 -14.00 1.27 24.36
N SER A 116 -13.81 2.40 23.67
CA SER A 116 -12.59 3.24 23.73
C SER A 116 -11.30 2.47 23.49
N ASN A 117 -11.35 1.40 22.68
CA ASN A 117 -10.20 0.61 22.30
C ASN A 117 -9.48 1.22 21.08
N ARG A 118 -8.22 0.79 20.87
CA ARG A 118 -7.43 1.18 19.70
C ARG A 118 -8.08 0.67 18.41
N LEU A 119 -8.13 1.55 17.39
CA LEU A 119 -8.66 1.18 16.08
C LEU A 119 -7.73 0.21 15.34
N GLU A 120 -8.34 -0.77 14.67
CA GLU A 120 -7.64 -1.73 13.81
C GLU A 120 -7.35 -1.10 12.44
N GLY A 121 -6.10 -1.19 11.98
CA GLY A 121 -5.70 -0.80 10.62
C GLY A 121 -6.08 -1.87 9.60
N ALA A 122 -6.35 -1.43 8.36
CA ALA A 122 -6.65 -2.33 7.25
C ALA A 122 -5.83 -2.00 5.99
N SER A 123 -4.72 -1.28 6.15
CA SER A 123 -3.83 -0.97 5.02
C SER A 123 -2.98 -2.19 4.69
N THR A 124 -2.88 -2.52 3.40
CA THR A 124 -2.03 -3.61 2.92
C THR A 124 -0.58 -3.16 2.76
N ILE A 125 0.34 -4.10 2.64
CA ILE A 125 1.76 -3.85 2.32
C ILE A 125 1.88 -3.06 1.02
N THR A 126 1.11 -3.41 -0.02
CA THR A 126 1.15 -2.68 -1.30
C THR A 126 0.66 -1.23 -1.17
N GLN A 127 -0.34 -0.96 -0.34
CA GLN A 127 -0.78 0.40 -0.04
C GLN A 127 0.30 1.21 0.70
N GLN A 128 1.04 0.55 1.61
CA GLN A 128 2.16 1.19 2.30
C GLN A 128 3.31 1.51 1.35
N VAL A 129 3.63 0.64 0.38
CA VAL A 129 4.58 0.92 -0.70
C VAL A 129 4.11 2.13 -1.52
N ALA A 130 2.84 2.15 -1.94
CA ALA A 130 2.28 3.29 -2.67
C ALA A 130 2.42 4.60 -1.90
N LYS A 131 2.12 4.58 -0.60
CA LYS A 131 2.27 5.73 0.28
C LYS A 131 3.72 6.20 0.35
N ASN A 132 4.65 5.31 0.66
CA ASN A 132 6.04 5.66 0.99
C ASN A 132 6.83 6.14 -0.23
N PHE A 133 6.53 5.63 -1.43
CA PHE A 133 7.27 5.97 -2.65
C PHE A 133 6.62 7.05 -3.51
N LEU A 134 5.29 7.19 -3.43
CA LEU A 134 4.53 7.92 -4.44
C LEU A 134 3.68 9.06 -3.87
N LEU A 135 3.43 9.08 -2.57
CA LEU A 135 2.49 10.03 -1.97
C LEU A 135 3.13 10.81 -0.81
N SER A 136 2.49 11.90 -0.42
CA SER A 136 2.90 12.68 0.76
C SER A 136 2.45 12.01 2.06
N ASN A 137 3.08 12.40 3.18
CA ASN A 137 2.70 11.89 4.51
C ASN A 137 1.43 12.53 5.09
N GLU A 138 0.77 13.42 4.36
CA GLU A 138 -0.46 14.07 4.79
C GLU A 138 -1.58 13.05 5.04
N ILE A 139 -2.25 13.15 6.20
CA ILE A 139 -3.34 12.25 6.56
C ILE A 139 -4.64 12.80 5.97
N SER A 140 -5.09 12.22 4.85
CA SER A 140 -6.32 12.63 4.19
C SER A 140 -7.05 11.45 3.54
N LEU A 141 -8.37 11.58 3.36
CA LEU A 141 -9.16 10.61 2.58
C LEU A 141 -8.71 10.58 1.11
N ASP A 142 -8.34 11.74 0.56
CA ASP A 142 -7.79 11.89 -0.79
C ASP A 142 -6.58 10.98 -0.98
N ARG A 143 -5.61 11.06 -0.06
CA ARG A 143 -4.46 10.17 -0.08
C ARG A 143 -4.86 8.70 0.00
N LYS A 144 -5.84 8.35 0.84
CA LYS A 144 -6.26 6.95 1.03
C LYS A 144 -6.88 6.35 -0.23
N ILE A 145 -7.64 7.15 -0.98
CA ILE A 145 -8.18 6.75 -2.29
C ILE A 145 -7.03 6.53 -3.28
N LYS A 146 -6.07 7.45 -3.34
CA LYS A 146 -4.89 7.33 -4.21
C LYS A 146 -4.05 6.10 -3.87
N GLU A 147 -3.82 5.81 -2.57
CA GLU A 147 -3.14 4.59 -2.11
C GLU A 147 -3.82 3.33 -2.67
N ALA A 148 -5.15 3.24 -2.56
CA ALA A 148 -5.89 2.07 -3.02
C ALA A 148 -5.78 1.90 -4.55
N ILE A 149 -5.94 2.96 -5.32
CA ILE A 149 -5.84 2.89 -6.80
C ILE A 149 -4.41 2.53 -7.22
N LEU A 150 -3.41 3.16 -6.59
CA LEU A 150 -2.00 2.86 -6.86
C LEU A 150 -1.65 1.42 -6.50
N ALA A 151 -2.15 0.90 -5.38
CA ALA A 151 -1.92 -0.48 -4.98
C ALA A 151 -2.40 -1.46 -6.06
N PHE A 152 -3.59 -1.29 -6.63
CA PHE A 152 -4.06 -2.11 -7.75
C PHE A 152 -3.17 -1.97 -9.01
N ARG A 153 -2.66 -0.77 -9.29
CA ARG A 153 -1.79 -0.55 -10.46
C ARG A 153 -0.41 -1.16 -10.27
N ILE A 154 0.17 -1.03 -9.08
CA ILE A 154 1.46 -1.60 -8.70
C ILE A 154 1.42 -3.12 -8.86
N GLU A 155 0.40 -3.78 -8.34
CA GLU A 155 0.24 -5.25 -8.42
C GLU A 155 0.09 -5.78 -9.86
N ARG A 156 -0.28 -4.94 -10.82
CA ARG A 156 -0.32 -5.33 -12.24
C ARG A 156 1.06 -5.29 -12.92
N VAL A 157 2.01 -4.59 -12.33
CA VAL A 157 3.33 -4.34 -12.94
C VAL A 157 4.46 -5.02 -12.19
N LEU A 158 4.31 -5.19 -10.87
CA LEU A 158 5.30 -5.78 -9.98
C LEU A 158 4.83 -7.14 -9.46
N SER A 159 5.77 -8.06 -9.28
CA SER A 159 5.51 -9.30 -8.54
C SER A 159 5.38 -9.04 -7.03
N LYS A 160 4.76 -9.96 -6.32
CA LYS A 160 4.61 -9.90 -4.86
C LYS A 160 5.96 -9.82 -4.14
N GLU A 161 6.93 -10.58 -4.61
CA GLU A 161 8.29 -10.59 -4.09
C GLU A 161 8.95 -9.22 -4.24
N ARG A 162 8.78 -8.57 -5.41
CA ARG A 162 9.32 -7.22 -5.64
C ARG A 162 8.63 -6.17 -4.75
N ILE A 163 7.34 -6.27 -4.52
CA ILE A 163 6.62 -5.38 -3.62
C ILE A 163 7.11 -5.55 -2.18
N LEU A 164 7.32 -6.79 -1.72
CA LEU A 164 7.88 -7.08 -0.40
C LEU A 164 9.32 -6.57 -0.26
N GLU A 165 10.13 -6.74 -1.29
CA GLU A 165 11.50 -6.22 -1.33
C GLU A 165 11.51 -4.70 -1.15
N LEU A 166 10.68 -3.97 -1.92
CA LEU A 166 10.55 -2.52 -1.78
C LEU A 166 10.06 -2.12 -0.40
N TYR A 167 9.05 -2.83 0.11
CA TYR A 167 8.49 -2.58 1.43
C TYR A 167 9.53 -2.71 2.54
N LEU A 168 10.21 -3.87 2.61
CA LEU A 168 11.16 -4.20 3.66
C LEU A 168 12.43 -3.34 3.63
N ASN A 169 12.80 -2.83 2.45
CA ASN A 169 13.92 -1.90 2.31
C ASN A 169 13.57 -0.43 2.55
N GLN A 170 12.28 -0.08 2.66
CA GLN A 170 11.82 1.31 2.81
C GLN A 170 11.06 1.56 4.11
N ILE A 171 10.62 0.51 4.80
CA ILE A 171 9.87 0.70 6.03
C ILE A 171 10.77 1.31 7.11
N TYR A 172 10.23 2.35 7.78
CA TYR A 172 10.90 2.95 8.92
C TYR A 172 10.61 2.14 10.19
N LEU A 173 11.65 1.60 10.81
CA LEU A 173 11.57 0.77 12.02
C LEU A 173 11.93 1.53 13.31
N GLY A 174 12.17 2.82 13.21
CA GLY A 174 12.63 3.67 14.31
C GLY A 174 14.14 3.88 14.31
N GLU A 175 14.63 4.77 15.20
CA GLU A 175 16.04 5.03 15.48
C GLU A 175 16.94 5.31 14.25
N GLY A 176 16.36 5.84 13.16
CA GLY A 176 17.10 6.13 11.94
C GLY A 176 17.41 4.91 11.07
N SER A 177 16.76 3.76 11.34
CA SER A 177 16.88 2.52 10.53
C SER A 177 15.83 2.43 9.44
#